data_34f52c37ee4ddcfe8b63a895bf68ce87
#
_entry.id   34f52c37ee4ddcfe8b63a895bf68ce87
#
_cell.length_a   1.000
_cell.length_b   1.000
_cell.length_c   1.000
_cell.angle_alpha   90.00
_cell.angle_beta   90.00
_cell.angle_gamma   90.00
#
_symmetry.space_group_name_H-M   'P 1'
#
loop_
_entity.id
_entity.type
_entity.pdbx_description
1 polymer ?
#
loop_
_entity_poly.entity_id
_entity_poly.type
_entity_poly.pdbx_seq_one_letter_code
_entity_poly.pdbx_strand_id
1 'polypeptide(L)'
;FQCPICKSFETQYGSQLQALAKEDKITLEYHPIAILDRYSQGTNYSSRAAAAAYAVAQENPDKFLDYLNILFENQPTENTPGLTDQQLIDYAKQVGADKAEATIKANTFFKFPTAQATAHKIQGTPTIEINGERLDTSKQSDVAKLQKIVDQK
;
A
#
# COMPACT_ATOMS: atom_id res chain seq x y z
N PHE A 1 -1.78 -1.61 -5.13
CA PHE A 1 -1.68 -0.30 -5.84
C PHE A 1 -2.41 -0.29 -7.20
N GLN A 2 -3.38 -1.21 -7.37
CA GLN A 2 -4.28 -1.24 -8.54
C GLN A 2 -5.75 -1.43 -8.12
N CYS A 3 -6.00 -1.76 -6.86
CA CYS A 3 -7.33 -1.99 -6.31
C CYS A 3 -8.10 -0.67 -6.12
N PRO A 4 -9.26 -0.47 -6.79
CA PRO A 4 -10.04 0.77 -6.65
C PRO A 4 -10.55 1.00 -5.22
N ILE A 5 -10.94 -0.07 -4.52
CA ILE A 5 -11.44 0.01 -3.15
C ILE A 5 -10.34 0.45 -2.18
N CYS A 6 -9.08 0.00 -2.41
CA CYS A 6 -7.95 0.46 -1.63
C CYS A 6 -7.71 1.96 -1.84
N LYS A 7 -7.76 2.45 -3.09
CA LYS A 7 -7.66 3.88 -3.38
C LYS A 7 -8.75 4.68 -2.68
N SER A 8 -9.99 4.19 -2.72
CA SER A 8 -11.11 4.84 -2.04
C SER A 8 -10.90 4.90 -0.52
N PHE A 9 -10.38 3.82 0.07
CA PHE A 9 -10.04 3.75 1.49
C PHE A 9 -8.97 4.79 1.87
N GLU A 10 -7.87 4.85 1.12
CA GLU A 10 -6.80 5.82 1.37
C GLU A 10 -7.27 7.27 1.16
N THR A 11 -8.11 7.51 0.16
CA THR A 11 -8.71 8.84 -0.08
C THR A 11 -9.60 9.26 1.10
N GLN A 12 -10.34 8.33 1.67
CA GLN A 12 -11.29 8.62 2.75
C GLN A 12 -10.62 8.72 4.12
N TYR A 13 -9.68 7.84 4.44
CA TYR A 13 -9.14 7.67 5.79
C TYR A 13 -7.63 7.90 5.90
N GLY A 14 -6.89 7.76 4.80
CA GLY A 14 -5.43 7.70 4.83
C GLY A 14 -4.78 8.90 5.51
N SER A 15 -5.15 10.12 5.11
CA SER A 15 -4.57 11.34 5.69
C SER A 15 -4.83 11.49 7.19
N GLN A 16 -6.01 11.10 7.65
CA GLN A 16 -6.39 11.18 9.07
C GLN A 16 -5.65 10.13 9.89
N LEU A 17 -5.56 8.89 9.40
CA LEU A 17 -4.80 7.82 10.06
C LEU A 17 -3.30 8.16 10.14
N GLN A 18 -2.74 8.70 9.07
CA GLN A 18 -1.33 9.13 9.04
C GLN A 18 -1.07 10.29 10.00
N ALA A 19 -2.02 11.23 10.13
CA ALA A 19 -1.93 12.33 11.10
C ALA A 19 -1.95 11.81 12.54
N LEU A 20 -2.87 10.89 12.87
CA LEU A 20 -2.95 10.28 14.19
C LEU A 20 -1.67 9.49 14.54
N ALA A 21 -1.09 8.80 13.57
CA ALA A 21 0.18 8.10 13.75
C ALA A 21 1.35 9.07 13.98
N LYS A 22 1.37 10.19 13.27
CA LYS A 22 2.39 11.25 13.46
C LYS A 22 2.28 11.94 14.83
N GLU A 23 1.09 11.96 15.42
CA GLU A 23 0.82 12.49 16.75
C GLU A 23 0.98 11.43 17.86
N ASP A 24 1.51 10.26 17.54
CA ASP A 24 1.70 9.13 18.47
C ASP A 24 0.39 8.64 19.15
N LYS A 25 -0.78 8.92 18.52
CA LYS A 25 -2.09 8.45 19.03
C LYS A 25 -2.38 7.03 18.64
N ILE A 26 -1.85 6.58 17.51
CA ILE A 26 -1.97 5.19 17.02
C ILE A 26 -0.62 4.72 16.46
N THR A 27 -0.43 3.41 16.40
CA THR A 27 0.58 2.79 15.53
C THR A 27 -0.12 2.38 14.24
N LEU A 28 0.33 2.93 13.11
CA LEU A 28 -0.19 2.62 11.78
C LEU A 28 0.80 1.76 11.02
N GLU A 29 0.37 0.56 10.62
CA GLU A 29 1.18 -0.37 9.86
C GLU A 29 0.59 -0.58 8.48
N TYR A 30 1.41 -0.42 7.44
CA TYR A 30 1.06 -0.76 6.06
C TYR A 30 1.80 -2.01 5.63
N HIS A 31 1.06 -2.98 5.10
CA HIS A 31 1.58 -4.22 4.55
C HIS A 31 1.25 -4.31 3.06
N PRO A 32 2.09 -3.77 2.15
CA PRO A 32 1.88 -3.93 0.72
C PRO A 32 1.86 -5.40 0.33
N ILE A 33 0.77 -5.83 -0.31
CA ILE A 33 0.58 -7.20 -0.79
C ILE A 33 0.26 -7.23 -2.28
N ALA A 34 0.39 -8.40 -2.90
CA ALA A 34 0.13 -8.58 -4.32
C ALA A 34 -0.83 -9.76 -4.55
N ILE A 35 -2.04 -9.45 -5.00
CA ILE A 35 -3.07 -10.43 -5.37
C ILE A 35 -3.76 -10.07 -6.70
N LEU A 36 -3.34 -8.99 -7.38
CA LEU A 36 -3.99 -8.44 -8.56
C LEU A 36 -3.18 -8.55 -9.85
N ASP A 37 -2.10 -9.35 -9.87
CA ASP A 37 -1.25 -9.49 -11.06
C ASP A 37 -2.01 -9.92 -12.31
N ARG A 38 -3.07 -10.72 -12.15
CA ARG A 38 -3.95 -11.14 -13.25
C ARG A 38 -4.67 -9.99 -13.97
N TYR A 39 -4.78 -8.83 -13.31
CA TYR A 39 -5.43 -7.62 -13.86
C TYR A 39 -4.44 -6.62 -14.46
N SER A 40 -3.19 -7.02 -14.68
CA SER A 40 -2.15 -6.14 -15.22
C SER A 40 -1.61 -6.56 -16.60
N GLN A 41 -2.41 -7.29 -17.38
CA GLN A 41 -2.07 -7.70 -18.74
C GLN A 41 -0.69 -8.39 -18.85
N GLY A 42 -0.32 -9.20 -17.85
CA GLY A 42 0.90 -9.97 -17.83
C GLY A 42 2.14 -9.21 -17.33
N THR A 43 2.01 -7.94 -16.92
CA THR A 43 3.15 -7.15 -16.40
C THR A 43 3.46 -7.40 -14.93
N ASN A 44 2.59 -8.13 -14.21
CA ASN A 44 2.71 -8.36 -12.77
C ASN A 44 2.81 -7.07 -11.95
N TYR A 45 2.03 -6.05 -12.31
CA TYR A 45 2.12 -4.72 -11.69
C TYR A 45 1.89 -4.75 -10.18
N SER A 46 0.94 -5.56 -9.69
CA SER A 46 0.66 -5.68 -8.26
C SER A 46 1.93 -6.09 -7.48
N SER A 47 2.63 -7.12 -7.96
CA SER A 47 3.90 -7.57 -7.36
C SER A 47 5.01 -6.54 -7.49
N ARG A 48 5.17 -5.89 -8.66
CA ARG A 48 6.22 -4.89 -8.88
C ARG A 48 6.03 -3.63 -8.04
N ALA A 49 4.82 -3.10 -7.98
CA ALA A 49 4.52 -1.91 -7.19
C ALA A 49 4.68 -2.15 -5.69
N ALA A 50 4.19 -3.29 -5.19
CA ALA A 50 4.38 -3.65 -3.79
C ALA A 50 5.86 -3.91 -3.45
N ALA A 51 6.62 -4.56 -4.35
CA ALA A 51 8.07 -4.75 -4.20
C ALA A 51 8.81 -3.41 -4.13
N ALA A 52 8.43 -2.45 -4.97
CA ALA A 52 9.00 -1.10 -4.94
C ALA A 52 8.70 -0.37 -3.62
N ALA A 53 7.50 -0.55 -3.05
CA ALA A 53 7.17 0.01 -1.74
C ALA A 53 8.06 -0.59 -0.62
N TYR A 54 8.34 -1.89 -0.65
CA TYR A 54 9.29 -2.51 0.29
C TYR A 54 10.72 -2.04 0.07
N ALA A 55 11.14 -1.81 -1.16
CA ALA A 55 12.45 -1.22 -1.45
C ALA A 55 12.59 0.18 -0.82
N VAL A 56 11.56 1.02 -0.94
CA VAL A 56 11.55 2.33 -0.29
C VAL A 56 11.53 2.18 1.24
N ALA A 57 10.73 1.27 1.79
CA ALA A 57 10.69 1.04 3.23
C ALA A 57 12.06 0.61 3.79
N GLN A 58 12.84 -0.18 3.04
CA GLN A 58 14.16 -0.62 3.45
C GLN A 58 15.21 0.51 3.34
N GLU A 59 15.25 1.21 2.21
CA GLU A 59 16.34 2.12 1.87
C GLU A 59 16.09 3.56 2.35
N ASN A 60 14.83 3.97 2.39
CA ASN A 60 14.38 5.31 2.77
C ASN A 60 13.10 5.23 3.63
N PRO A 61 13.14 4.67 4.85
CA PRO A 61 11.93 4.42 5.66
C PRO A 61 11.13 5.69 5.97
N ASP A 62 11.78 6.83 6.12
CA ASP A 62 11.16 8.14 6.31
C ASP A 62 10.33 8.63 5.11
N LYS A 63 10.52 8.03 3.92
CA LYS A 63 9.80 8.33 2.67
C LYS A 63 8.73 7.32 2.31
N PHE A 64 8.56 6.30 3.14
CA PHE A 64 7.64 5.21 2.83
C PHE A 64 6.19 5.68 2.66
N LEU A 65 5.67 6.50 3.57
CA LEU A 65 4.31 7.02 3.48
C LEU A 65 4.12 7.96 2.28
N ASP A 66 5.09 8.83 2.02
CA ASP A 66 5.05 9.72 0.85
C ASP A 66 5.01 8.90 -0.45
N TYR A 67 5.78 7.80 -0.49
CA TYR A 67 5.78 6.90 -1.63
C TYR A 67 4.45 6.14 -1.80
N LEU A 68 3.87 5.62 -0.72
CA LEU A 68 2.54 5.02 -0.78
C LEU A 68 1.49 6.01 -1.31
N ASN A 69 1.51 7.23 -0.82
CA ASN A 69 0.56 8.27 -1.21
C ASN A 69 0.67 8.57 -2.71
N ILE A 70 1.88 8.79 -3.25
CA ILE A 70 2.06 9.07 -4.67
C ILE A 70 1.65 7.88 -5.56
N LEU A 71 1.85 6.64 -5.11
CA LEU A 71 1.38 5.46 -5.83
C LEU A 71 -0.15 5.37 -5.87
N PHE A 72 -0.85 5.73 -4.80
CA PHE A 72 -2.31 5.78 -4.79
C PHE A 72 -2.87 6.96 -5.60
N GLU A 73 -2.23 8.13 -5.55
CA GLU A 73 -2.61 9.28 -6.36
C GLU A 73 -2.55 8.94 -7.86
N ASN A 74 -1.50 8.24 -8.28
CA ASN A 74 -1.24 7.87 -9.68
C ASN A 74 -1.62 6.41 -9.98
N GLN A 75 -2.54 5.84 -9.22
CA GLN A 75 -2.93 4.44 -9.36
C GLN A 75 -3.52 4.16 -10.74
N PRO A 76 -2.95 3.19 -11.50
CA PRO A 76 -3.52 2.76 -12.75
C PRO A 76 -4.82 1.96 -12.53
N THR A 77 -5.70 1.98 -13.53
CA THR A 77 -6.93 1.16 -13.50
C THR A 77 -6.61 -0.32 -13.66
N GLU A 78 -7.49 -1.17 -13.13
CA GLU A 78 -7.43 -2.61 -13.39
C GLU A 78 -7.55 -2.89 -14.90
N ASN A 79 -7.00 -4.02 -15.34
CA ASN A 79 -6.94 -4.44 -16.73
C ASN A 79 -6.12 -3.50 -17.64
N THR A 80 -5.15 -2.83 -17.06
CA THR A 80 -4.09 -2.10 -17.76
C THR A 80 -2.71 -2.65 -17.38
N PRO A 81 -1.65 -2.38 -18.15
CA PRO A 81 -0.29 -2.83 -17.80
C PRO A 81 0.24 -2.27 -16.47
N GLY A 82 -0.39 -1.24 -15.93
CA GLY A 82 0.10 -0.52 -14.76
C GLY A 82 1.30 0.37 -15.08
N LEU A 83 1.91 0.91 -14.03
CA LEU A 83 3.11 1.73 -14.15
C LEU A 83 4.32 0.88 -14.56
N THR A 84 5.24 1.47 -15.32
CA THR A 84 6.52 0.85 -15.65
C THR A 84 7.47 0.89 -14.46
N ASP A 85 8.52 0.07 -14.47
CA ASP A 85 9.56 0.12 -13.44
C ASP A 85 10.22 1.49 -13.38
N GLN A 86 10.42 2.14 -14.53
CA GLN A 86 10.97 3.50 -14.57
C GLN A 86 10.04 4.51 -13.88
N GLN A 87 8.73 4.42 -14.11
CA GLN A 87 7.77 5.30 -13.41
C GLN A 87 7.76 5.05 -11.89
N LEU A 88 7.86 3.80 -11.45
CA LEU A 88 7.99 3.47 -10.03
C LEU A 88 9.25 4.09 -9.41
N ILE A 89 10.36 4.08 -10.14
CA ILE A 89 11.63 4.71 -9.75
C ILE A 89 11.50 6.23 -9.74
N ASP A 90 10.89 6.81 -10.76
CA ASP A 90 10.71 8.26 -10.86
C ASP A 90 9.86 8.81 -9.71
N TYR A 91 8.81 8.08 -9.30
CA TYR A 91 8.03 8.44 -8.11
C TYR A 91 8.82 8.29 -6.81
N ALA A 92 9.68 7.28 -6.70
CA ALA A 92 10.58 7.17 -5.55
C ALA A 92 11.52 8.38 -5.44
N LYS A 93 12.11 8.81 -6.56
CA LYS A 93 12.94 10.02 -6.63
C LYS A 93 12.15 11.28 -6.32
N GLN A 94 10.93 11.39 -6.83
CA GLN A 94 10.06 12.54 -6.60
C GLN A 94 9.78 12.77 -5.11
N VAL A 95 9.66 11.72 -4.32
CA VAL A 95 9.47 11.82 -2.86
C VAL A 95 10.79 11.85 -2.09
N GLY A 96 11.94 11.81 -2.75
CA GLY A 96 13.27 11.84 -2.12
C GLY A 96 13.77 10.48 -1.65
N ALA A 97 13.25 9.39 -2.23
CA ALA A 97 13.67 8.01 -1.94
C ALA A 97 14.65 7.47 -2.98
N ASP A 98 15.67 8.28 -3.33
CA ASP A 98 16.64 7.96 -4.41
C ASP A 98 17.43 6.68 -4.15
N LYS A 99 17.71 6.35 -2.89
CA LYS A 99 18.48 5.15 -2.51
C LYS A 99 17.76 3.86 -2.91
N ALA A 100 16.43 3.89 -3.05
CA ALA A 100 15.65 2.71 -3.42
C ALA A 100 15.78 2.31 -4.90
N GLU A 101 16.33 3.17 -5.77
CA GLU A 101 16.43 2.92 -7.22
C GLU A 101 17.06 1.57 -7.55
N ALA A 102 18.21 1.26 -6.99
CA ALA A 102 18.93 0.02 -7.29
C ALA A 102 18.14 -1.22 -6.85
N THR A 103 17.48 -1.15 -5.69
CA THR A 103 16.68 -2.24 -5.11
C THR A 103 15.39 -2.45 -5.92
N ILE A 104 14.76 -1.36 -6.41
CA ILE A 104 13.61 -1.42 -7.31
C ILE A 104 14.01 -2.05 -8.65
N LYS A 105 15.10 -1.59 -9.28
CA LYS A 105 15.63 -2.14 -10.54
C LYS A 105 15.96 -3.63 -10.44
N ALA A 106 16.55 -4.05 -9.33
CA ALA A 106 16.89 -5.45 -9.08
C ALA A 106 15.66 -6.31 -8.78
N ASN A 107 14.50 -5.69 -8.55
CA ASN A 107 13.24 -6.36 -8.20
C ASN A 107 13.37 -7.29 -6.97
N THR A 108 14.16 -6.86 -6.00
CA THR A 108 14.62 -7.66 -4.85
C THR A 108 13.45 -8.27 -4.08
N PHE A 109 12.35 -7.54 -3.91
CA PHE A 109 11.20 -7.96 -3.13
C PHE A 109 10.06 -8.55 -3.96
N PHE A 110 10.28 -8.90 -5.24
CA PHE A 110 9.19 -9.28 -6.16
C PHE A 110 8.27 -10.39 -5.63
N LYS A 111 8.83 -11.40 -4.99
CA LYS A 111 8.06 -12.54 -4.45
C LYS A 111 7.48 -12.29 -3.05
N PHE A 112 8.00 -11.30 -2.34
CA PHE A 112 7.67 -11.06 -0.94
C PHE A 112 6.19 -10.67 -0.74
N PRO A 113 5.61 -9.71 -1.48
CA PRO A 113 4.21 -9.29 -1.30
C PRO A 113 3.20 -10.41 -1.49
N THR A 114 3.42 -11.30 -2.47
CA THR A 114 2.55 -12.47 -2.70
C THR A 114 2.71 -13.49 -1.59
N ALA A 115 3.95 -13.73 -1.13
CA ALA A 115 4.22 -14.62 0.00
C ALA A 115 3.55 -14.11 1.29
N GLN A 116 3.59 -12.80 1.55
CA GLN A 116 2.91 -12.19 2.68
C GLN A 116 1.38 -12.35 2.58
N ALA A 117 0.80 -12.11 1.41
CA ALA A 117 -0.63 -12.32 1.20
C ALA A 117 -1.06 -13.76 1.52
N THR A 118 -0.26 -14.75 1.10
CA THR A 118 -0.50 -16.16 1.38
C THR A 118 -0.34 -16.48 2.86
N ALA A 119 0.75 -16.06 3.49
CA ALA A 119 1.06 -16.32 4.89
C ALA A 119 -0.02 -15.76 5.84
N HIS A 120 -0.54 -14.58 5.53
CA HIS A 120 -1.58 -13.92 6.31
C HIS A 120 -3.01 -14.24 5.83
N LYS A 121 -3.17 -15.18 4.90
CA LYS A 121 -4.47 -15.63 4.37
C LYS A 121 -5.33 -14.45 3.86
N ILE A 122 -4.70 -13.51 3.14
CA ILE A 122 -5.38 -12.36 2.57
C ILE A 122 -6.18 -12.81 1.34
N GLN A 123 -7.49 -12.61 1.37
CA GLN A 123 -8.40 -13.00 0.29
C GLN A 123 -8.90 -11.81 -0.52
N GLY A 124 -8.75 -10.60 -0.01
CA GLY A 124 -9.19 -9.37 -0.64
C GLY A 124 -8.49 -8.15 -0.08
N THR A 125 -8.64 -7.02 -0.75
CA THR A 125 -8.03 -5.74 -0.37
C THR A 125 -9.06 -4.60 -0.41
N PRO A 126 -8.98 -3.62 0.49
CA PRO A 126 -8.07 -3.60 1.64
C PRO A 126 -8.45 -4.63 2.71
N THR A 127 -7.48 -5.21 3.39
CA THR A 127 -7.69 -5.93 4.64
C THR A 127 -7.27 -5.02 5.78
N ILE A 128 -8.15 -4.82 6.75
CA ILE A 128 -7.96 -3.87 7.86
C ILE A 128 -7.98 -4.65 9.16
N GLU A 129 -7.02 -4.40 10.02
CA GLU A 129 -6.96 -4.98 11.36
C GLU A 129 -6.79 -3.86 12.41
N ILE A 130 -7.52 -3.98 13.51
CA ILE A 130 -7.41 -3.08 14.66
C ILE A 130 -7.05 -3.93 15.88
N ASN A 131 -5.89 -3.68 16.47
CA ASN A 131 -5.37 -4.43 17.62
C ASN A 131 -5.39 -5.96 17.40
N GLY A 132 -5.05 -6.40 16.18
CA GLY A 132 -5.02 -7.81 15.80
C GLY A 132 -6.38 -8.41 15.42
N GLU A 133 -7.46 -7.65 15.50
CA GLU A 133 -8.79 -8.07 15.05
C GLU A 133 -9.03 -7.63 13.60
N ARG A 134 -9.26 -8.59 12.70
CA ARG A 134 -9.58 -8.31 11.31
C ARG A 134 -11.02 -7.82 11.19
N LEU A 135 -11.20 -6.67 10.56
CA LEU A 135 -12.52 -6.08 10.35
C LEU A 135 -13.22 -6.69 9.12
N ASP A 136 -14.51 -6.85 9.24
CA ASP A 136 -15.42 -7.11 8.12
C ASP A 136 -16.08 -5.78 7.71
N THR A 137 -15.54 -5.14 6.68
CA THR A 137 -16.02 -3.82 6.22
C THR A 137 -17.41 -3.86 5.59
N SER A 138 -18.01 -5.03 5.40
CA SER A 138 -19.44 -5.16 5.05
C SER A 138 -20.36 -4.95 6.27
N LYS A 139 -19.82 -5.04 7.49
CA LYS A 139 -20.55 -4.83 8.72
C LYS A 139 -20.42 -3.39 9.21
N GLN A 140 -21.54 -2.74 9.41
CA GLN A 140 -21.56 -1.36 9.90
C GLN A 140 -20.91 -1.21 11.28
N SER A 141 -21.00 -2.24 12.15
CA SER A 141 -20.33 -2.25 13.45
C SER A 141 -18.81 -2.15 13.36
N ASP A 142 -18.21 -2.79 12.36
CA ASP A 142 -16.76 -2.79 12.16
C ASP A 142 -16.29 -1.49 11.50
N VAL A 143 -17.07 -0.95 10.57
CA VAL A 143 -16.85 0.39 10.01
C VAL A 143 -16.92 1.45 11.12
N ALA A 144 -17.85 1.32 12.07
CA ALA A 144 -17.96 2.22 13.21
C ALA A 144 -16.73 2.16 14.15
N LYS A 145 -16.07 1.00 14.29
CA LYS A 145 -14.80 0.90 15.05
C LYS A 145 -13.71 1.75 14.40
N LEU A 146 -13.57 1.66 13.09
CA LEU A 146 -12.61 2.47 12.33
C LEU A 146 -12.93 3.96 12.46
N GLN A 147 -14.21 4.33 12.31
CA GLN A 147 -14.63 5.72 12.42
C GLN A 147 -14.30 6.33 13.79
N LYS A 148 -14.48 5.57 14.88
CA LYS A 148 -14.11 6.02 16.23
C LYS A 148 -12.61 6.33 16.35
N ILE A 149 -11.75 5.59 15.66
CA ILE A 149 -10.30 5.86 15.65
C ILE A 149 -10.03 7.16 14.90
N VAL A 150 -10.60 7.30 13.72
CA VAL A 150 -10.41 8.47 12.85
C VAL A 150 -10.93 9.76 13.48
N ASP A 151 -12.01 9.67 14.27
CA ASP A 151 -12.63 10.81 14.97
C ASP A 151 -11.88 11.21 16.26
N GLN A 152 -10.81 10.54 16.65
CA GLN A 152 -9.97 10.94 17.78
C GLN A 152 -9.24 12.24 17.44
N LYS A 153 -9.62 13.33 18.10
CA LYS A 153 -8.98 14.65 17.99
C LYS A 153 -7.86 14.81 19.00
#